data_bb6f0a12714586bb2e6b0d918be9c484
#
_entry.id   bb6f0a12714586bb2e6b0d918be9c484
#
_cell.length_a   1.000
_cell.length_b   1.000
_cell.length_c   1.000
_cell.angle_alpha   90.00
_cell.angle_beta   90.00
_cell.angle_gamma   90.00
#
_symmetry.space_group_name_H-M   'P 1'
#
loop_
_entity.id
_entity.type
_entity.pdbx_description
1 polymer ?
#
loop_
_entity_poly.entity_id
_entity_poly.type
_entity_poly.pdbx_seq_one_letter_code
_entity_poly.pdbx_strand_id
1 'polypeptide(L)'
;MPPEDSAEMTVTNPSLSIRVADECFEDYILNSEFTFMVQGYARVVVGQSVESWVVDAVEPYLKNYGIDSQEFCDYRDAADSTVLVAWLGERAVGHVVLSTHWNGFAHIDELAVDESARRSGVARSLLDVARFWSLKRNLPGIMLETQNNNLAACRLYERCGYVVGGFDHMRYRSIDPQTRETAIFWYLIFE
;
A
#
# COMPACT_ATOMS: atom_id res chain seq x y z
N MET A 1 -22.03 -9.09 -26.37
CA MET A 1 -21.73 -9.91 -25.17
C MET A 1 -20.34 -9.52 -24.72
N PRO A 2 -20.16 -8.86 -23.56
CA PRO A 2 -18.84 -8.71 -22.98
C PRO A 2 -18.42 -10.04 -22.33
N PRO A 3 -17.13 -10.38 -22.27
CA PRO A 3 -16.68 -11.61 -21.62
C PRO A 3 -16.86 -11.48 -20.12
N GLU A 4 -17.62 -12.42 -19.55
CA GLU A 4 -17.61 -12.72 -18.13
C GLU A 4 -16.23 -13.36 -17.80
N ASP A 5 -15.34 -12.59 -17.21
CA ASP A 5 -14.12 -13.14 -16.63
C ASP A 5 -13.92 -12.55 -15.22
N SER A 6 -14.84 -12.97 -14.32
CA SER A 6 -14.66 -12.83 -12.88
C SER A 6 -13.72 -13.94 -12.38
N ALA A 7 -12.43 -13.85 -12.74
CA ALA A 7 -11.44 -14.75 -12.18
C ALA A 7 -11.20 -14.42 -10.71
N GLU A 8 -11.74 -15.24 -9.81
CA GLU A 8 -11.33 -15.30 -8.40
C GLU A 8 -9.83 -15.58 -8.33
N MET A 9 -9.07 -14.60 -7.87
CA MET A 9 -7.66 -14.76 -7.60
C MET A 9 -7.47 -15.34 -6.19
N THR A 10 -7.44 -16.66 -6.08
CA THR A 10 -7.22 -17.36 -4.81
C THR A 10 -5.73 -17.42 -4.48
N VAL A 11 -5.30 -16.69 -3.47
CA VAL A 11 -3.97 -16.80 -2.88
C VAL A 11 -4.00 -17.85 -1.76
N THR A 12 -2.96 -18.67 -1.65
CA THR A 12 -2.83 -19.94 -0.91
C THR A 12 -2.96 -19.89 0.62
N ASN A 13 -3.82 -19.08 1.16
CA ASN A 13 -4.36 -19.21 2.51
C ASN A 13 -5.84 -19.59 2.35
N PRO A 14 -6.33 -20.77 2.80
CA PRO A 14 -7.68 -21.26 2.50
C PRO A 14 -8.82 -20.37 3.02
N SER A 15 -8.52 -19.34 3.76
CA SER A 15 -9.50 -18.35 4.25
C SER A 15 -9.33 -16.94 3.66
N LEU A 16 -8.25 -16.67 2.90
CA LEU A 16 -7.99 -15.36 2.32
C LEU A 16 -8.41 -15.32 0.84
N SER A 17 -9.27 -14.37 0.49
CA SER A 17 -9.62 -14.06 -0.89
C SER A 17 -9.41 -12.56 -1.17
N ILE A 18 -9.08 -12.22 -2.42
CA ILE A 18 -8.93 -10.82 -2.85
C ILE A 18 -9.82 -10.61 -4.06
N ARG A 19 -10.68 -9.60 -4.00
CA ARG A 19 -11.63 -9.27 -5.05
C ARG A 19 -11.76 -7.76 -5.24
N VAL A 20 -12.30 -7.34 -6.37
CA VAL A 20 -12.58 -5.93 -6.65
C VAL A 20 -13.54 -5.39 -5.60
N ALA A 21 -13.30 -4.16 -5.15
CA ALA A 21 -14.19 -3.48 -4.20
C ALA A 21 -15.60 -3.35 -4.77
N ASP A 22 -16.57 -3.59 -3.92
CA ASP A 22 -17.99 -3.42 -4.17
C ASP A 22 -18.58 -2.27 -3.32
N GLU A 23 -19.89 -2.17 -3.28
CA GLU A 23 -20.62 -1.17 -2.48
C GLU A 23 -20.36 -1.28 -0.96
N CYS A 24 -19.85 -2.42 -0.46
CA CYS A 24 -19.52 -2.61 0.95
C CYS A 24 -18.17 -1.98 1.33
N PHE A 25 -17.43 -1.40 0.39
CA PHE A 25 -16.10 -0.83 0.65
C PHE A 25 -16.15 0.31 1.68
N GLU A 26 -17.15 1.18 1.60
CA GLU A 26 -17.32 2.28 2.56
C GLU A 26 -17.58 1.78 3.98
N ASP A 27 -18.48 0.81 4.15
CA ASP A 27 -18.76 0.19 5.44
C ASP A 27 -17.52 -0.49 6.02
N TYR A 28 -16.72 -1.15 5.16
CA TYR A 28 -15.45 -1.74 5.58
C TYR A 28 -14.48 -0.68 6.11
N ILE A 29 -14.28 0.44 5.41
CA ILE A 29 -13.39 1.51 5.84
C ILE A 29 -13.84 2.09 7.19
N LEU A 30 -15.12 2.36 7.36
CA LEU A 30 -15.69 2.92 8.59
C LEU A 30 -15.55 1.99 9.80
N ASN A 31 -15.52 0.68 9.58
CA ASN A 31 -15.45 -0.34 10.65
C ASN A 31 -14.04 -0.92 10.84
N SER A 32 -13.02 -0.36 10.21
CA SER A 32 -11.64 -0.84 10.29
C SER A 32 -10.72 0.15 11.00
N GLU A 33 -9.66 -0.36 11.63
CA GLU A 33 -8.64 0.44 12.32
C GLU A 33 -7.32 0.37 11.55
N PHE A 34 -6.87 1.53 11.03
CA PHE A 34 -5.67 1.63 10.21
C PHE A 34 -4.52 2.38 10.89
N THR A 35 -4.67 2.79 12.15
CA THR A 35 -3.60 3.45 12.90
C THR A 35 -2.36 2.58 13.02
N PHE A 36 -1.21 3.19 13.09
CA PHE A 36 0.05 2.53 13.39
C PHE A 36 0.88 3.33 14.39
N MET A 37 1.75 2.62 15.10
CA MET A 37 2.63 3.22 16.10
C MET A 37 3.87 3.82 15.43
N VAL A 38 4.09 5.12 15.63
CA VAL A 38 5.34 5.80 15.30
C VAL A 38 6.24 5.82 16.54
N GLN A 39 7.46 5.31 16.39
CA GLN A 39 8.47 5.27 17.46
C GLN A 39 9.73 6.07 17.10
N GLY A 40 9.82 6.59 15.89
CA GLY A 40 10.95 7.36 15.41
C GLY A 40 10.90 7.66 13.92
N TYR A 41 11.89 8.40 13.46
CA TYR A 41 12.06 8.77 12.06
C TYR A 41 13.38 8.20 11.55
N ALA A 42 13.30 7.37 10.49
CA ALA A 42 14.49 6.79 9.89
C ALA A 42 15.27 7.82 9.05
N ARG A 43 16.58 7.74 9.11
CA ARG A 43 17.46 8.42 8.16
C ARG A 43 17.68 7.51 6.97
N VAL A 44 16.97 7.81 5.90
CA VAL A 44 16.93 6.98 4.68
C VAL A 44 18.30 7.03 3.99
N VAL A 45 18.84 5.86 3.64
CA VAL A 45 20.04 5.71 2.83
C VAL A 45 19.73 4.78 1.66
N VAL A 46 19.72 5.35 0.44
CA VAL A 46 19.49 4.58 -0.77
C VAL A 46 20.58 3.52 -0.96
N GLY A 47 20.17 2.31 -1.32
CA GLY A 47 21.09 1.18 -1.52
C GLY A 47 21.50 0.45 -0.25
N GLN A 48 20.98 0.86 0.92
CA GLN A 48 21.18 0.14 2.18
C GLN A 48 19.86 -0.50 2.64
N SER A 49 19.97 -1.63 3.36
CA SER A 49 18.82 -2.27 3.97
C SER A 49 18.15 -1.39 5.02
N VAL A 50 16.82 -1.46 5.10
CA VAL A 50 16.00 -0.74 6.11
C VAL A 50 16.49 -1.03 7.54
N GLU A 51 16.97 -2.24 7.82
CA GLU A 51 17.47 -2.63 9.15
C GLU A 51 18.77 -1.89 9.54
N SER A 52 19.51 -1.35 8.57
CA SER A 52 20.72 -0.58 8.81
C SER A 52 20.49 0.92 8.98
N TRP A 53 19.27 1.40 8.75
CA TRP A 53 18.98 2.82 8.88
C TRP A 53 19.01 3.26 10.33
N VAL A 54 19.61 4.39 10.59
CA VAL A 54 19.57 5.04 11.91
C VAL A 54 18.17 5.61 12.13
N VAL A 55 17.59 5.30 13.29
CA VAL A 55 16.26 5.79 13.67
C VAL A 55 16.40 6.79 14.81
N ASP A 56 15.98 8.02 14.55
CA ASP A 56 15.86 9.05 15.57
C ASP A 56 14.57 8.80 16.36
N ALA A 57 14.71 8.23 17.55
CA ALA A 57 13.59 7.87 18.41
C ALA A 57 12.79 9.11 18.86
N VAL A 58 11.47 8.91 19.02
CA VAL A 58 10.55 9.89 19.62
C VAL A 58 9.69 9.21 20.67
N GLU A 59 9.00 10.01 21.48
CA GLU A 59 7.92 9.49 22.32
C GLU A 59 6.88 8.81 21.42
N PRO A 60 6.54 7.53 21.66
CA PRO A 60 5.64 6.80 20.78
C PRO A 60 4.25 7.44 20.67
N TYR A 61 3.72 7.52 19.47
CA TYR A 61 2.37 8.02 19.20
C TYR A 61 1.67 7.22 18.09
N LEU A 62 0.34 7.21 18.13
CA LEU A 62 -0.48 6.61 17.08
C LEU A 62 -0.65 7.60 15.92
N LYS A 63 -0.49 7.12 14.70
CA LYS A 63 -0.72 7.87 13.47
C LYS A 63 -1.76 7.18 12.61
N ASN A 64 -2.68 7.98 12.05
CA ASN A 64 -3.62 7.58 11.01
C ASN A 64 -3.44 8.51 9.81
N TYR A 65 -3.48 7.96 8.59
CA TYR A 65 -3.45 8.78 7.38
C TYR A 65 -4.83 9.35 7.01
N GLY A 66 -5.90 8.84 7.61
CA GLY A 66 -7.27 9.27 7.33
C GLY A 66 -7.73 8.80 5.97
N ILE A 67 -8.15 7.53 5.87
CA ILE A 67 -8.65 6.97 4.62
C ILE A 67 -10.06 7.48 4.37
N ASP A 68 -10.26 8.22 3.28
CA ASP A 68 -11.56 8.64 2.80
C ASP A 68 -12.02 7.69 1.68
N SER A 69 -13.06 6.91 1.95
CA SER A 69 -13.60 5.96 0.99
C SER A 69 -14.11 6.62 -0.30
N GLN A 70 -14.53 7.88 -0.23
CA GLN A 70 -15.02 8.62 -1.40
C GLN A 70 -13.89 8.95 -2.40
N GLU A 71 -12.67 9.14 -1.93
CA GLU A 71 -11.51 9.37 -2.81
C GLU A 71 -11.26 8.19 -3.75
N PHE A 72 -11.70 6.99 -3.38
CA PHE A 72 -11.44 5.77 -4.15
C PHE A 72 -12.58 5.33 -5.07
N CYS A 73 -13.74 6.03 -5.03
CA CYS A 73 -14.85 5.70 -5.93
C CYS A 73 -14.44 5.83 -7.41
N ASP A 74 -13.70 6.89 -7.75
CA ASP A 74 -13.23 7.14 -9.12
C ASP A 74 -12.22 6.07 -9.59
N TYR A 75 -11.39 5.54 -8.66
CA TYR A 75 -10.43 4.47 -8.96
C TYR A 75 -11.10 3.14 -9.26
N ARG A 76 -12.21 2.83 -8.61
CA ARG A 76 -12.95 1.58 -8.83
C ARG A 76 -13.51 1.46 -10.23
N ASP A 77 -13.99 2.58 -10.76
CA ASP A 77 -14.79 2.62 -12.01
C ASP A 77 -13.98 3.09 -13.22
N ALA A 78 -12.68 3.44 -13.05
CA ALA A 78 -11.80 3.87 -14.13
C ALA A 78 -11.10 2.68 -14.83
N ALA A 79 -10.78 2.85 -16.12
CA ALA A 79 -10.16 1.79 -16.93
C ALA A 79 -8.69 1.51 -16.55
N ASP A 80 -8.00 2.50 -16.00
CA ASP A 80 -6.57 2.50 -15.69
C ASP A 80 -6.26 2.39 -14.19
N SER A 81 -7.29 2.09 -13.38
CA SER A 81 -7.15 1.91 -11.94
C SER A 81 -8.05 0.78 -11.41
N THR A 82 -7.90 0.45 -10.15
CA THR A 82 -8.74 -0.54 -9.46
C THR A 82 -8.57 -0.42 -7.94
N VAL A 83 -9.60 -0.84 -7.22
CA VAL A 83 -9.56 -1.06 -5.77
C VAL A 83 -9.79 -2.53 -5.50
N LEU A 84 -8.84 -3.19 -4.85
CA LEU A 84 -8.90 -4.60 -4.49
C LEU A 84 -8.99 -4.75 -2.98
N VAL A 85 -9.91 -5.57 -2.51
CA VAL A 85 -10.18 -5.80 -1.08
C VAL A 85 -9.86 -7.24 -0.72
N ALA A 86 -9.11 -7.40 0.36
CA ALA A 86 -8.77 -8.68 0.96
C ALA A 86 -9.81 -9.07 2.01
N TRP A 87 -10.25 -10.31 1.96
CA TRP A 87 -11.28 -10.89 2.83
C TRP A 87 -10.75 -12.11 3.56
N LEU A 88 -10.98 -12.17 4.85
CA LEU A 88 -10.82 -13.38 5.66
C LEU A 88 -12.22 -13.93 5.98
N GLY A 89 -12.62 -14.99 5.29
CA GLY A 89 -14.01 -15.42 5.27
C GLY A 89 -14.93 -14.34 4.71
N GLU A 90 -15.87 -13.87 5.52
CA GLU A 90 -16.85 -12.82 5.17
C GLU A 90 -16.42 -11.41 5.62
N ARG A 91 -15.28 -11.27 6.26
CA ARG A 91 -14.80 -9.99 6.79
C ARG A 91 -13.73 -9.38 5.86
N ALA A 92 -13.98 -8.16 5.40
CA ALA A 92 -12.97 -7.34 4.73
C ALA A 92 -11.91 -6.89 5.74
N VAL A 93 -10.62 -7.03 5.41
CA VAL A 93 -9.51 -6.84 6.35
C VAL A 93 -8.34 -6.04 5.80
N GLY A 94 -8.36 -5.70 4.52
CA GLY A 94 -7.31 -4.90 3.90
C GLY A 94 -7.69 -4.52 2.48
N HIS A 95 -6.99 -3.54 1.92
CA HIS A 95 -7.20 -3.14 0.53
C HIS A 95 -5.92 -2.59 -0.09
N VAL A 96 -5.92 -2.57 -1.42
CA VAL A 96 -4.94 -1.86 -2.23
C VAL A 96 -5.66 -1.08 -3.32
N VAL A 97 -5.25 0.18 -3.50
CA VAL A 97 -5.68 1.04 -4.60
C VAL A 97 -4.55 1.13 -5.59
N LEU A 98 -4.85 0.84 -6.86
CA LEU A 98 -3.88 0.79 -7.94
C LEU A 98 -4.31 1.71 -9.07
N SER A 99 -3.35 2.44 -9.63
CA SER A 99 -3.54 3.23 -10.85
C SER A 99 -2.35 3.08 -11.80
N THR A 100 -2.55 3.46 -13.06
CA THR A 100 -1.44 3.64 -14.00
C THR A 100 -0.93 5.07 -13.87
N HIS A 101 0.31 5.21 -13.43
CA HIS A 101 0.92 6.52 -13.22
C HIS A 101 1.41 7.13 -14.56
N TRP A 102 1.53 8.47 -14.62
CA TRP A 102 1.94 9.19 -15.82
C TRP A 102 3.30 8.76 -16.40
N ASN A 103 4.18 8.19 -15.57
CA ASN A 103 5.51 7.68 -15.96
C ASN A 103 5.48 6.24 -16.49
N GLY A 104 4.31 5.62 -16.59
CA GLY A 104 4.11 4.28 -17.12
C GLY A 104 4.25 3.15 -16.11
N PHE A 105 4.57 3.41 -14.84
CA PHE A 105 4.52 2.39 -13.78
C PHE A 105 3.08 2.19 -13.26
N ALA A 106 2.81 1.01 -12.70
CA ALA A 106 1.71 0.90 -11.76
C ALA A 106 2.04 1.70 -10.50
N HIS A 107 1.08 2.40 -9.94
CA HIS A 107 1.22 3.11 -8.68
C HIS A 107 0.31 2.46 -7.64
N ILE A 108 0.84 2.19 -6.46
CA ILE A 108 0.03 1.87 -5.29
C ILE A 108 -0.30 3.20 -4.63
N ASP A 109 -1.54 3.65 -4.81
CA ASP A 109 -2.04 4.90 -4.25
C ASP A 109 -2.35 4.75 -2.77
N GLU A 110 -2.85 3.57 -2.36
CA GLU A 110 -3.11 3.22 -0.97
C GLU A 110 -2.90 1.72 -0.76
N LEU A 111 -2.34 1.35 0.39
CA LEU A 111 -2.25 -0.02 0.90
C LEU A 111 -2.51 0.00 2.39
N ALA A 112 -3.60 -0.57 2.83
CA ALA A 112 -3.95 -0.63 4.23
C ALA A 112 -4.44 -2.02 4.67
N VAL A 113 -4.12 -2.38 5.91
CA VAL A 113 -4.60 -3.61 6.55
C VAL A 113 -5.11 -3.26 7.94
N ASP A 114 -6.35 -3.67 8.22
CA ASP A 114 -6.96 -3.56 9.52
C ASP A 114 -6.05 -4.11 10.62
N GLU A 115 -5.93 -3.41 11.74
CA GLU A 115 -5.00 -3.73 12.82
C GLU A 115 -5.14 -5.19 13.27
N SER A 116 -6.36 -5.68 13.40
CA SER A 116 -6.65 -7.04 13.84
C SER A 116 -6.20 -8.15 12.87
N ALA A 117 -5.97 -7.81 11.60
CA ALA A 117 -5.54 -8.74 10.55
C ALA A 117 -4.07 -8.57 10.16
N ARG A 118 -3.32 -7.69 10.84
CA ARG A 118 -1.88 -7.53 10.60
C ARG A 118 -1.11 -8.79 10.96
N ARG A 119 0.09 -8.94 10.38
CA ARG A 119 1.01 -10.08 10.61
C ARG A 119 0.49 -11.43 10.12
N SER A 120 -0.66 -11.48 9.45
CA SER A 120 -1.27 -12.69 8.86
C SER A 120 -0.97 -12.88 7.37
N GLY A 121 -0.13 -12.03 6.76
CA GLY A 121 0.25 -12.12 5.34
C GLY A 121 -0.66 -11.32 4.39
N VAL A 122 -1.72 -10.69 4.85
CA VAL A 122 -2.68 -9.94 4.02
C VAL A 122 -1.99 -8.88 3.15
N ALA A 123 -1.13 -8.03 3.74
CA ALA A 123 -0.42 -6.99 2.98
C ALA A 123 0.45 -7.58 1.86
N ARG A 124 1.15 -8.69 2.12
CA ARG A 124 1.95 -9.38 1.11
C ARG A 124 1.08 -9.90 -0.04
N SER A 125 -0.04 -10.52 0.28
CA SER A 125 -0.98 -11.02 -0.73
C SER A 125 -1.55 -9.89 -1.58
N LEU A 126 -1.86 -8.72 -0.99
CA LEU A 126 -2.27 -7.53 -1.73
C LEU A 126 -1.16 -7.02 -2.67
N LEU A 127 0.11 -7.05 -2.25
CA LEU A 127 1.24 -6.70 -3.11
C LEU A 127 1.45 -7.72 -4.24
N ASP A 128 1.24 -9.02 -3.98
CA ASP A 128 1.32 -10.06 -5.02
C ASP A 128 0.24 -9.86 -6.09
N VAL A 129 -0.99 -9.50 -5.68
CA VAL A 129 -2.09 -9.21 -6.61
C VAL A 129 -1.82 -7.90 -7.38
N ALA A 130 -1.26 -6.88 -6.73
CA ALA A 130 -0.82 -5.65 -7.40
C ALA A 130 0.21 -5.95 -8.51
N ARG A 131 1.16 -6.85 -8.25
CA ARG A 131 2.11 -7.31 -9.25
C ARG A 131 1.42 -7.99 -10.43
N PHE A 132 0.46 -8.88 -10.17
CA PHE A 132 -0.30 -9.56 -11.22
C PHE A 132 -1.11 -8.57 -12.07
N TRP A 133 -1.79 -7.61 -11.43
CA TRP A 133 -2.55 -6.56 -12.12
C TRP A 133 -1.66 -5.74 -13.06
N SER A 134 -0.45 -5.40 -12.60
CA SER A 134 0.53 -4.64 -13.37
C SER A 134 1.08 -5.41 -14.55
N LEU A 135 1.43 -6.68 -14.36
CA LEU A 135 1.90 -7.57 -15.42
C LEU A 135 0.84 -7.80 -16.51
N LYS A 136 -0.43 -7.97 -16.14
CA LYS A 136 -1.54 -8.09 -17.10
C LYS A 136 -1.70 -6.86 -18.00
N ARG A 137 -1.23 -5.70 -17.54
CA ARG A 137 -1.26 -4.43 -18.28
C ARG A 137 0.05 -4.10 -19.00
N ASN A 138 1.00 -5.03 -19.00
CA ASN A 138 2.34 -4.85 -19.58
C ASN A 138 3.08 -3.62 -19.02
N LEU A 139 2.84 -3.28 -17.74
CA LEU A 139 3.55 -2.20 -17.07
C LEU A 139 4.94 -2.72 -16.63
N PRO A 140 5.99 -1.87 -16.65
CA PRO A 140 7.37 -2.29 -16.40
C PRO A 140 7.69 -2.55 -14.93
N GLY A 141 6.76 -2.21 -14.02
CA GLY A 141 6.96 -2.36 -12.59
C GLY A 141 5.89 -1.62 -11.80
N ILE A 142 6.11 -1.59 -10.49
CA ILE A 142 5.24 -0.91 -9.52
C ILE A 142 6.06 0.15 -8.79
N MET A 143 5.45 1.29 -8.51
CA MET A 143 5.98 2.30 -7.61
C MET A 143 4.99 2.62 -6.49
N LEU A 144 5.49 3.09 -5.37
CA LEU A 144 4.70 3.58 -4.25
C LEU A 144 5.49 4.58 -3.41
N GLU A 145 4.76 5.32 -2.58
CA GLU A 145 5.32 6.23 -1.60
C GLU A 145 5.00 5.75 -0.18
N THR A 146 5.94 5.90 0.74
CA THR A 146 5.71 5.77 2.18
C THR A 146 6.53 6.80 2.94
N GLN A 147 6.29 6.93 4.24
CA GLN A 147 6.98 7.88 5.09
C GLN A 147 8.06 7.18 5.93
N ASN A 148 9.13 7.91 6.25
CA ASN A 148 10.27 7.42 7.03
C ASN A 148 9.95 7.07 8.50
N ASN A 149 8.73 7.37 8.97
CA ASN A 149 8.22 6.98 10.30
C ASN A 149 7.40 5.69 10.28
N ASN A 150 7.05 5.17 9.10
CA ASN A 150 6.37 3.89 8.95
C ASN A 150 7.37 2.76 8.63
N LEU A 151 8.23 2.46 9.60
CA LEU A 151 9.28 1.44 9.44
C LEU A 151 8.73 0.03 9.18
N ALA A 152 7.53 -0.27 9.68
CA ALA A 152 6.89 -1.56 9.41
C ALA A 152 6.56 -1.72 7.92
N ALA A 153 6.04 -0.67 7.29
CA ALA A 153 5.78 -0.66 5.84
C ALA A 153 7.09 -0.71 5.03
N CYS A 154 8.12 0.07 5.43
CA CYS A 154 9.44 0.03 4.77
C CYS A 154 10.04 -1.39 4.75
N ARG A 155 9.99 -2.10 5.89
CA ARG A 155 10.46 -3.50 5.97
C ARG A 155 9.62 -4.46 5.14
N LEU A 156 8.31 -4.23 5.05
CA LEU A 156 7.43 -5.04 4.20
C LEU A 156 7.82 -4.89 2.73
N TYR A 157 7.96 -3.67 2.25
CA TYR A 157 8.31 -3.40 0.85
C TYR A 157 9.67 -3.99 0.49
N GLU A 158 10.70 -3.77 1.32
CA GLU A 158 12.02 -4.39 1.10
C GLU A 158 11.94 -5.92 1.01
N ARG A 159 11.21 -6.58 1.93
CA ARG A 159 11.02 -8.04 1.91
C ARG A 159 10.22 -8.55 0.72
N CYS A 160 9.41 -7.70 0.11
CA CYS A 160 8.67 -8.00 -1.13
C CYS A 160 9.47 -7.65 -2.39
N GLY A 161 10.76 -7.30 -2.26
CA GLY A 161 11.67 -7.05 -3.38
C GLY A 161 11.63 -5.64 -3.93
N TYR A 162 10.93 -4.70 -3.26
CA TYR A 162 10.99 -3.30 -3.64
C TYR A 162 12.33 -2.69 -3.20
N VAL A 163 12.82 -1.76 -4.01
CA VAL A 163 14.04 -0.99 -3.73
C VAL A 163 13.71 0.50 -3.60
N VAL A 164 14.47 1.20 -2.78
CA VAL A 164 14.34 2.65 -2.65
C VAL A 164 14.96 3.32 -3.87
N GLY A 165 14.13 4.00 -4.67
CA GLY A 165 14.58 4.79 -5.81
C GLY A 165 15.00 6.22 -5.44
N GLY A 166 14.49 6.72 -4.32
CA GLY A 166 14.79 8.07 -3.84
C GLY A 166 13.94 8.47 -2.64
N PHE A 167 14.17 9.66 -2.13
CA PHE A 167 13.39 10.24 -1.05
C PHE A 167 13.29 11.76 -1.20
N ASP A 168 12.30 12.38 -0.55
CA ASP A 168 12.08 13.82 -0.59
C ASP A 168 11.77 14.36 0.82
N HIS A 169 12.63 15.22 1.34
CA HIS A 169 12.46 15.89 2.63
C HIS A 169 11.50 17.08 2.60
N MET A 170 11.13 17.55 1.40
CA MET A 170 10.32 18.75 1.23
C MET A 170 8.84 18.45 1.01
N ARG A 171 8.52 17.22 0.65
CA ARG A 171 7.19 16.81 0.18
C ARG A 171 6.04 17.20 1.12
N TYR A 172 6.25 17.10 2.42
CA TYR A 172 5.20 17.37 3.42
C TYR A 172 5.32 18.74 4.09
N ARG A 173 6.33 19.55 3.74
CA ARG A 173 6.57 20.85 4.39
C ARG A 173 5.52 21.91 4.09
N SER A 174 4.75 21.77 3.04
CA SER A 174 3.61 22.64 2.76
C SER A 174 2.43 22.38 3.71
N ILE A 175 2.34 21.15 4.25
CA ILE A 175 1.31 20.73 5.21
C ILE A 175 1.76 21.07 6.64
N ASP A 176 2.99 20.69 6.97
CA ASP A 176 3.65 21.01 8.24
C ASP A 176 5.09 21.48 7.99
N PRO A 177 5.37 22.81 8.10
CA PRO A 177 6.72 23.34 7.86
C PRO A 177 7.81 22.79 8.79
N GLN A 178 7.43 22.23 9.94
CA GLN A 178 8.36 21.66 10.93
C GLN A 178 8.39 20.13 10.89
N THR A 179 7.75 19.52 9.92
CA THR A 179 7.69 18.06 9.80
C THR A 179 9.08 17.42 9.72
N ARG A 180 9.22 16.29 10.36
CA ARG A 180 10.38 15.37 10.25
C ARG A 180 10.11 14.25 9.25
N GLU A 181 8.92 14.22 8.66
CA GLU A 181 8.52 13.22 7.70
C GLU A 181 9.24 13.44 6.37
N THR A 182 9.69 12.33 5.81
CA THR A 182 10.37 12.25 4.52
C THR A 182 9.61 11.25 3.67
N ALA A 183 9.25 11.63 2.47
CA ALA A 183 8.69 10.71 1.49
C ALA A 183 9.79 9.77 0.98
N ILE A 184 9.50 8.49 0.92
CA ILE A 184 10.37 7.45 0.38
C ILE A 184 9.66 6.82 -0.82
N PHE A 185 10.31 6.84 -1.97
CA PHE A 185 9.77 6.27 -3.21
C PHE A 185 10.36 4.88 -3.44
N TRP A 186 9.48 3.88 -3.48
CA TRP A 186 9.83 2.47 -3.65
C TRP A 186 9.46 1.99 -5.04
N TYR A 187 10.28 1.09 -5.59
CA TYR A 187 10.08 0.52 -6.91
C TYR A 187 10.26 -0.99 -6.90
N LEU A 188 9.37 -1.69 -7.57
CA LEU A 188 9.53 -3.09 -7.95
C LEU A 188 9.57 -3.14 -9.48
N ILE A 189 10.76 -3.40 -10.05
CA ILE A 189 10.95 -3.47 -11.49
C ILE A 189 10.75 -4.92 -11.94
N PHE A 190 10.01 -5.11 -13.02
CA PHE A 190 9.82 -6.43 -13.63
C PHE A 190 10.92 -6.65 -14.69
N GLU A 191 11.48 -7.85 -14.67
CA GLU A 191 12.42 -8.33 -15.69
C GLU A 191 11.69 -8.93 -16.89
#